data_3e840f0c8d7aab653b89c96dbfa2d003
#
_entry.id   3e840f0c8d7aab653b89c96dbfa2d003
#
_cell.length_a   1.000
_cell.length_b   1.000
_cell.length_c   1.000
_cell.angle_alpha   90.00
_cell.angle_beta   90.00
_cell.angle_gamma   90.00
#
_symmetry.space_group_name_H-M   'P 1'
#
loop_
_entity.id
_entity.type
_entity.pdbx_description
1 polymer ?
#
loop_
_entity_poly.entity_id
_entity_poly.type
_entity_poly.pdbx_seq_one_letter_code
_entity_poly.pdbx_strand_id
1 'polypeptide(L)'
;MLKIGEFSKLSHLTVKALRFYEREGILLPASTDEWTGYRFYETSQLEAAACIRAYRQLELSIDEIRAILAGTDVRQILSEKAKALTEEKNRIDSRLSIINHILEDKEMKYQVTEKQIPEMIVYSSETVLKQYSDIMQWIPSVGEECLKLNPDIKCAEPHYEFCEYPDGEYKETDIRIRHNEAVTMMGRGNEKISFRILPPAKVLSIFHRGLYDNIGDAYAYIMKYAEQNNYKPAGLARECYIDGIWHKESPEEWLTEIQLPIE
;
A
#
# COMPACT_ATOMS: atom_id res chain seq x y z
N MET A 1 -49.24 -7.60 13.37
CA MET A 1 -48.85 -6.55 12.40
C MET A 1 -48.60 -5.26 13.16
N LEU A 2 -47.51 -4.55 12.84
CA LEU A 2 -47.09 -3.30 13.46
C LEU A 2 -47.42 -2.14 12.53
N LYS A 3 -47.94 -1.04 13.05
CA LYS A 3 -48.09 0.19 12.30
C LYS A 3 -46.69 0.76 11.95
N ILE A 4 -46.57 1.50 10.86
CA ILE A 4 -45.30 2.06 10.41
C ILE A 4 -44.50 2.80 11.50
N GLY A 5 -45.19 3.50 12.44
CA GLY A 5 -44.56 4.16 13.58
C GLY A 5 -43.97 3.21 14.60
N GLU A 6 -44.68 2.10 14.90
CA GLU A 6 -44.21 1.06 15.79
C GLU A 6 -43.04 0.28 15.18
N PHE A 7 -43.15 -0.06 13.90
CA PHE A 7 -42.10 -0.71 13.16
C PHE A 7 -40.83 0.17 13.07
N SER A 8 -41.00 1.46 12.82
CA SER A 8 -39.93 2.46 12.83
C SER A 8 -39.16 2.45 14.16
N LYS A 9 -39.89 2.44 15.29
CA LYS A 9 -39.27 2.41 16.62
C LYS A 9 -38.46 1.13 16.84
N LEU A 10 -39.01 -0.03 16.47
CA LEU A 10 -38.36 -1.33 16.69
C LEU A 10 -37.22 -1.62 15.72
N SER A 11 -37.33 -1.19 14.46
CA SER A 11 -36.28 -1.37 13.44
C SER A 11 -35.15 -0.33 13.52
N HIS A 12 -35.35 0.73 14.30
CA HIS A 12 -34.44 1.92 14.30
C HIS A 12 -34.30 2.57 12.90
N LEU A 13 -35.31 2.45 12.05
CA LEU A 13 -35.41 3.15 10.77
C LEU A 13 -36.46 4.26 10.87
N THR A 14 -36.16 5.44 10.36
CA THR A 14 -37.16 6.51 10.36
C THR A 14 -38.32 6.18 9.44
N VAL A 15 -39.53 6.71 9.72
CA VAL A 15 -40.69 6.56 8.84
C VAL A 15 -40.37 7.08 7.43
N LYS A 16 -39.55 8.12 7.31
CA LYS A 16 -39.07 8.63 6.01
C LYS A 16 -38.23 7.58 5.27
N ALA A 17 -37.32 6.90 5.96
CA ALA A 17 -36.51 5.83 5.41
C ALA A 17 -37.38 4.62 4.99
N LEU A 18 -38.36 4.22 5.80
CA LEU A 18 -39.27 3.11 5.46
C LEU A 18 -40.07 3.42 4.18
N ARG A 19 -40.60 4.63 4.04
CA ARG A 19 -41.28 5.06 2.80
C ARG A 19 -40.35 5.14 1.59
N PHE A 20 -39.10 5.50 1.82
CA PHE A 20 -38.09 5.48 0.77
C PHE A 20 -37.81 4.04 0.33
N TYR A 21 -37.58 3.12 1.26
CA TYR A 21 -37.32 1.70 0.95
C TYR A 21 -38.51 0.99 0.30
N GLU A 22 -39.74 1.38 0.66
CA GLU A 22 -40.95 0.93 -0.04
C GLU A 22 -40.93 1.38 -1.51
N ARG A 23 -40.63 2.65 -1.77
CA ARG A 23 -40.56 3.19 -3.13
C ARG A 23 -39.45 2.54 -3.97
N GLU A 24 -38.31 2.26 -3.35
CA GLU A 24 -37.21 1.56 -3.99
C GLU A 24 -37.39 0.04 -4.09
N GLY A 25 -38.49 -0.50 -3.55
CA GLY A 25 -38.83 -1.91 -3.63
C GLY A 25 -37.96 -2.85 -2.79
N ILE A 26 -37.20 -2.32 -1.81
CA ILE A 26 -36.30 -3.14 -0.96
C ILE A 26 -36.91 -3.54 0.38
N LEU A 27 -37.92 -2.82 0.86
CA LEU A 27 -38.70 -3.18 2.05
C LEU A 27 -40.15 -2.74 1.91
N LEU A 28 -41.00 -3.63 1.44
CA LEU A 28 -42.42 -3.34 1.23
C LEU A 28 -43.20 -3.58 2.53
N PRO A 29 -44.26 -2.80 2.83
CA PRO A 29 -45.18 -3.13 3.89
C PRO A 29 -45.88 -4.43 3.59
N ALA A 30 -46.18 -5.23 4.63
CA ALA A 30 -46.95 -6.48 4.50
C ALA A 30 -48.38 -6.22 4.02
N SER A 31 -48.95 -5.09 4.42
CA SER A 31 -50.24 -4.61 3.90
C SER A 31 -50.37 -3.09 4.02
N THR A 32 -51.18 -2.51 3.15
CA THR A 32 -51.58 -1.11 3.21
C THR A 32 -53.11 -1.06 3.25
N ASP A 33 -53.65 -0.32 4.21
CA ASP A 33 -55.09 -0.12 4.32
C ASP A 33 -55.59 0.74 3.16
N GLU A 34 -56.51 0.27 2.38
CA GLU A 34 -56.99 0.92 1.15
C GLU A 34 -57.74 2.25 1.41
N TRP A 35 -58.34 2.40 2.60
CA TRP A 35 -59.16 3.54 2.95
C TRP A 35 -58.34 4.70 3.58
N THR A 36 -57.40 4.27 4.46
CA THR A 36 -56.63 5.25 5.26
C THR A 36 -55.22 5.43 4.75
N GLY A 37 -54.73 4.53 3.88
CA GLY A 37 -53.34 4.52 3.40
C GLY A 37 -52.32 4.13 4.49
N TYR A 38 -52.79 3.62 5.64
CA TYR A 38 -51.86 3.16 6.71
C TYR A 38 -51.10 1.90 6.30
N ARG A 39 -49.78 1.92 6.55
CA ARG A 39 -48.84 0.82 6.26
C ARG A 39 -48.64 -0.04 7.47
N PHE A 40 -48.71 -1.34 7.29
CA PHE A 40 -48.48 -2.33 8.31
C PHE A 40 -47.37 -3.28 7.94
N TYR A 41 -46.56 -3.63 8.91
CA TYR A 41 -45.40 -4.52 8.77
C TYR A 41 -45.55 -5.72 9.68
N GLU A 42 -44.97 -6.85 9.29
CA GLU A 42 -44.88 -8.02 10.14
C GLU A 42 -43.63 -7.95 11.02
N THR A 43 -43.66 -8.64 12.15
CA THR A 43 -42.51 -8.75 13.06
C THR A 43 -41.34 -9.46 12.39
N SER A 44 -41.60 -10.42 11.51
CA SER A 44 -40.60 -11.12 10.68
C SER A 44 -39.79 -10.18 9.79
N GLN A 45 -40.33 -9.03 9.41
CA GLN A 45 -39.63 -8.04 8.58
C GLN A 45 -38.59 -7.22 9.37
N LEU A 46 -38.53 -7.34 10.71
CA LEU A 46 -37.51 -6.64 11.51
C LEU A 46 -36.09 -7.13 11.20
N GLU A 47 -35.92 -8.41 10.86
CA GLU A 47 -34.63 -8.95 10.46
C GLU A 47 -34.16 -8.33 9.14
N ALA A 48 -35.00 -8.24 8.13
CA ALA A 48 -34.71 -7.61 6.87
C ALA A 48 -34.37 -6.10 7.06
N ALA A 49 -35.14 -5.42 7.91
CA ALA A 49 -34.88 -4.03 8.26
C ALA A 49 -33.52 -3.83 8.96
N ALA A 50 -33.12 -4.76 9.84
CA ALA A 50 -31.83 -4.76 10.50
C ALA A 50 -30.67 -4.96 9.50
N CYS A 51 -30.82 -5.89 8.56
CA CYS A 51 -29.84 -6.12 7.47
C CYS A 51 -29.69 -4.87 6.59
N ILE A 52 -30.80 -4.28 6.14
CA ILE A 52 -30.77 -3.05 5.32
C ILE A 52 -30.04 -1.92 6.07
N ARG A 53 -30.33 -1.75 7.37
CA ARG A 53 -29.66 -0.75 8.20
C ARG A 53 -28.14 -0.99 8.27
N ALA A 54 -27.72 -2.25 8.50
CA ALA A 54 -26.30 -2.62 8.54
C ALA A 54 -25.60 -2.32 7.20
N TYR A 55 -26.22 -2.68 6.08
CA TYR A 55 -25.67 -2.40 4.75
C TYR A 55 -25.57 -0.91 4.47
N ARG A 56 -26.55 -0.11 4.89
CA ARG A 56 -26.51 1.35 4.79
C ARG A 56 -25.42 1.99 5.67
N GLN A 57 -25.11 1.42 6.83
CA GLN A 57 -23.96 1.85 7.67
C GLN A 57 -22.62 1.58 6.99
N LEU A 58 -22.55 0.55 6.17
CA LEU A 58 -21.38 0.27 5.32
C LEU A 58 -21.38 1.08 4.01
N GLU A 59 -22.32 2.04 3.86
CA GLU A 59 -22.48 2.89 2.67
C GLU A 59 -22.77 2.10 1.38
N LEU A 60 -23.37 0.90 1.47
CA LEU A 60 -23.84 0.22 0.28
C LEU A 60 -24.94 1.06 -0.39
N SER A 61 -24.88 1.10 -1.71
CA SER A 61 -25.92 1.73 -2.53
C SER A 61 -27.25 0.96 -2.47
N ILE A 62 -28.32 1.58 -2.87
CA ILE A 62 -29.64 0.92 -2.95
C ILE A 62 -29.60 -0.23 -3.94
N ASP A 63 -28.86 -0.10 -5.04
CA ASP A 63 -28.74 -1.15 -6.07
C ASP A 63 -27.96 -2.36 -5.56
N GLU A 64 -26.89 -2.16 -4.80
CA GLU A 64 -26.15 -3.25 -4.13
C GLU A 64 -27.05 -3.98 -3.11
N ILE A 65 -27.81 -3.24 -2.28
CA ILE A 65 -28.75 -3.82 -1.34
C ILE A 65 -29.83 -4.60 -2.07
N ARG A 66 -30.37 -4.07 -3.16
CA ARG A 66 -31.36 -4.75 -4.00
C ARG A 66 -30.79 -6.04 -4.59
N ALA A 67 -29.55 -6.02 -5.09
CA ALA A 67 -28.87 -7.20 -5.60
C ALA A 67 -28.70 -8.29 -4.53
N ILE A 68 -28.28 -7.90 -3.30
CA ILE A 68 -28.16 -8.82 -2.16
C ILE A 68 -29.53 -9.47 -1.83
N LEU A 69 -30.59 -8.67 -1.74
CA LEU A 69 -31.94 -9.16 -1.46
C LEU A 69 -32.48 -10.05 -2.59
N ALA A 70 -32.01 -9.86 -3.83
CA ALA A 70 -32.32 -10.70 -4.98
C ALA A 70 -31.48 -12.00 -5.05
N GLY A 71 -30.56 -12.24 -4.08
CA GLY A 71 -29.77 -13.46 -3.97
C GLY A 71 -28.33 -13.39 -4.48
N THR A 72 -27.83 -12.19 -4.78
CA THR A 72 -26.39 -12.01 -5.06
C THR A 72 -25.57 -12.32 -3.79
N ASP A 73 -24.41 -12.98 -3.97
CA ASP A 73 -23.55 -13.32 -2.84
C ASP A 73 -23.05 -12.05 -2.14
N VAL A 74 -23.55 -11.86 -0.93
CA VAL A 74 -23.20 -10.72 -0.06
C VAL A 74 -21.70 -10.67 0.25
N ARG A 75 -21.01 -11.82 0.27
CA ARG A 75 -19.57 -11.89 0.56
C ARG A 75 -18.76 -11.22 -0.53
N GLN A 76 -19.13 -11.37 -1.78
CA GLN A 76 -18.46 -10.70 -2.89
C GLN A 76 -18.57 -9.19 -2.74
N ILE A 77 -19.78 -8.65 -2.57
CA ILE A 77 -20.02 -7.20 -2.43
C ILE A 77 -19.27 -6.62 -1.22
N LEU A 78 -19.32 -7.32 -0.08
CA LEU A 78 -18.61 -6.88 1.12
C LEU A 78 -17.07 -6.95 0.97
N SER A 79 -16.56 -7.94 0.25
CA SER A 79 -15.12 -8.04 -0.04
C SER A 79 -14.64 -6.89 -0.90
N GLU A 80 -15.38 -6.54 -1.95
CA GLU A 80 -15.07 -5.38 -2.82
C GLU A 80 -15.13 -4.07 -2.01
N LYS A 81 -16.14 -3.90 -1.15
CA LYS A 81 -16.26 -2.73 -0.26
C LYS A 81 -15.12 -2.64 0.74
N ALA A 82 -14.74 -3.78 1.35
CA ALA A 82 -13.61 -3.84 2.29
C ALA A 82 -12.29 -3.45 1.61
N LYS A 83 -12.06 -3.91 0.37
CA LYS A 83 -10.90 -3.53 -0.44
C LYS A 83 -10.88 -2.02 -0.69
N ALA A 84 -12.00 -1.45 -1.15
CA ALA A 84 -12.10 -0.01 -1.42
C ALA A 84 -11.87 0.84 -0.17
N LEU A 85 -12.39 0.42 0.99
CA LEU A 85 -12.16 1.11 2.27
C LEU A 85 -10.71 1.01 2.73
N THR A 86 -10.05 -0.12 2.48
CA THR A 86 -8.62 -0.29 2.78
C THR A 86 -7.76 0.64 1.92
N GLU A 87 -8.06 0.74 0.63
CA GLU A 87 -7.38 1.67 -0.29
C GLU A 87 -7.60 3.14 0.12
N GLU A 88 -8.83 3.50 0.56
CA GLU A 88 -9.12 4.85 1.06
C GLU A 88 -8.38 5.14 2.37
N LYS A 89 -8.36 4.19 3.30
CA LYS A 89 -7.59 4.29 4.54
C LYS A 89 -6.11 4.55 4.24
N ASN A 90 -5.50 3.78 3.33
CA ASN A 90 -4.10 3.97 2.96
C ASN A 90 -3.84 5.37 2.38
N ARG A 91 -4.75 5.89 1.53
CA ARG A 91 -4.65 7.27 1.02
C ARG A 91 -4.73 8.32 2.12
N ILE A 92 -5.60 8.11 3.12
CA ILE A 92 -5.71 9.01 4.28
C ILE A 92 -4.44 8.95 5.12
N ASP A 93 -3.93 7.76 5.41
CA ASP A 93 -2.70 7.56 6.19
C ASP A 93 -1.50 8.24 5.50
N SER A 94 -1.36 8.13 4.18
CA SER A 94 -0.34 8.84 3.40
C SER A 94 -0.45 10.36 3.57
N ARG A 95 -1.65 10.93 3.46
CA ARG A 95 -1.86 12.37 3.63
C ARG A 95 -1.54 12.85 5.05
N LEU A 96 -1.91 12.07 6.07
CA LEU A 96 -1.59 12.38 7.47
C LEU A 96 -0.08 12.34 7.70
N SER A 97 0.62 11.38 7.13
CA SER A 97 2.09 11.31 7.21
C SER A 97 2.76 12.54 6.59
N ILE A 98 2.28 13.00 5.42
CA ILE A 98 2.78 14.24 4.79
C ILE A 98 2.54 15.45 5.70
N ILE A 99 1.34 15.57 6.30
CA ILE A 99 1.02 16.67 7.23
C ILE A 99 1.94 16.64 8.45
N ASN A 100 2.08 15.47 9.08
CA ASN A 100 2.96 15.30 10.24
C ASN A 100 4.40 15.65 9.89
N HIS A 101 4.87 15.22 8.73
CA HIS A 101 6.19 15.54 8.22
C HIS A 101 6.43 17.05 8.03
N ILE A 102 5.43 17.77 7.50
CA ILE A 102 5.49 19.23 7.35
C ILE A 102 5.49 19.95 8.72
N LEU A 103 4.80 19.39 9.71
CA LEU A 103 4.71 19.96 11.06
C LEU A 103 5.95 19.67 11.92
N GLU A 104 6.74 18.62 11.59
CA GLU A 104 7.98 18.31 12.28
C GLU A 104 9.07 19.33 11.92
N ASP A 105 9.82 19.77 12.94
CA ASP A 105 10.92 20.73 12.75
C ASP A 105 12.08 20.09 11.99
N LYS A 106 12.38 20.58 10.78
CA LYS A 106 13.25 19.95 9.78
C LYS A 106 14.74 19.87 10.17
N GLU A 107 15.18 20.57 11.22
CA GLU A 107 16.63 20.74 11.48
C GLU A 107 17.34 19.54 12.14
N MET A 108 16.60 18.56 12.70
CA MET A 108 17.20 17.40 13.39
C MET A 108 16.90 16.03 12.79
N LYS A 109 16.34 15.94 11.61
CA LYS A 109 15.77 14.71 11.08
C LYS A 109 16.79 13.74 10.48
N TYR A 110 17.87 14.23 9.91
CA TYR A 110 18.81 13.41 9.14
C TYR A 110 20.26 13.56 9.59
N GLN A 111 20.97 12.44 9.67
CA GLN A 111 22.40 12.38 9.90
C GLN A 111 23.09 11.69 8.74
N VAL A 112 24.01 12.38 8.06
CA VAL A 112 24.81 11.81 6.98
C VAL A 112 26.06 11.15 7.54
N THR A 113 26.35 9.94 7.10
CA THR A 113 27.60 9.23 7.40
C THR A 113 28.31 8.81 6.12
N GLU A 114 29.65 8.82 6.12
CA GLU A 114 30.42 8.19 5.06
C GLU A 114 30.58 6.69 5.32
N LYS A 115 30.36 5.88 4.29
CA LYS A 115 30.59 4.44 4.35
C LYS A 115 31.47 3.97 3.18
N GLN A 116 32.26 2.95 3.45
CA GLN A 116 33.00 2.21 2.43
C GLN A 116 32.24 0.91 2.14
N ILE A 117 31.78 0.77 0.93
CA ILE A 117 31.15 -0.48 0.45
C ILE A 117 32.28 -1.30 -0.21
N PRO A 118 32.56 -2.51 0.27
CA PRO A 118 33.61 -3.34 -0.30
C PRO A 118 33.20 -3.87 -1.69
N GLU A 119 34.20 -4.40 -2.42
CA GLU A 119 33.90 -5.21 -3.59
C GLU A 119 33.07 -6.44 -3.20
N MET A 120 32.04 -6.75 -3.99
CA MET A 120 31.17 -7.88 -3.75
C MET A 120 30.59 -8.45 -5.04
N ILE A 121 30.22 -9.73 -4.99
CA ILE A 121 29.44 -10.36 -6.05
C ILE A 121 27.97 -10.07 -5.79
N VAL A 122 27.28 -9.58 -6.81
CA VAL A 122 25.82 -9.38 -6.74
C VAL A 122 25.14 -10.13 -7.87
N TYR A 123 23.94 -10.65 -7.60
CA TYR A 123 23.00 -10.87 -8.69
C TYR A 123 22.12 -9.64 -8.86
N SER A 124 21.71 -9.41 -10.09
CA SER A 124 20.90 -8.24 -10.45
C SER A 124 19.77 -8.68 -11.35
N SER A 125 18.60 -8.06 -11.14
CA SER A 125 17.44 -8.16 -12.03
C SER A 125 16.93 -6.77 -12.33
N GLU A 126 16.48 -6.55 -13.56
CA GLU A 126 15.95 -5.26 -13.99
C GLU A 126 14.59 -5.47 -14.64
N THR A 127 13.63 -4.59 -14.35
CA THR A 127 12.29 -4.62 -14.92
C THR A 127 11.69 -3.22 -14.99
N VAL A 128 10.50 -3.14 -15.59
CA VAL A 128 9.65 -1.95 -15.56
C VAL A 128 8.37 -2.31 -14.80
N LEU A 129 8.15 -1.66 -13.67
CA LEU A 129 6.98 -1.82 -12.82
C LEU A 129 5.91 -0.80 -13.22
N LYS A 130 4.65 -1.17 -13.12
CA LYS A 130 3.54 -0.25 -13.39
C LYS A 130 3.40 0.80 -12.28
N GLN A 131 3.67 0.43 -11.03
CA GLN A 131 3.58 1.28 -9.85
C GLN A 131 4.59 0.81 -8.79
N TYR A 132 4.97 1.68 -7.86
CA TYR A 132 5.95 1.35 -6.81
C TYR A 132 5.54 0.20 -5.90
N SER A 133 4.25 0.02 -5.63
CA SER A 133 3.75 -1.10 -4.81
C SER A 133 4.02 -2.48 -5.42
N ASP A 134 4.27 -2.57 -6.73
CA ASP A 134 4.58 -3.85 -7.39
C ASP A 134 5.95 -4.41 -6.94
N ILE A 135 6.82 -3.59 -6.35
CA ILE A 135 8.08 -4.00 -5.71
C ILE A 135 7.85 -5.11 -4.71
N MET A 136 6.75 -5.04 -3.94
CA MET A 136 6.40 -6.01 -2.89
C MET A 136 6.38 -7.46 -3.38
N GLN A 137 5.92 -7.67 -4.60
CA GLN A 137 5.80 -9.01 -5.19
C GLN A 137 7.01 -9.32 -6.08
N TRP A 138 7.56 -8.29 -6.71
CA TRP A 138 8.63 -8.48 -7.68
C TRP A 138 9.96 -8.87 -7.02
N ILE A 139 10.42 -8.18 -5.97
CA ILE A 139 11.70 -8.49 -5.30
C ILE A 139 11.72 -9.96 -4.78
N PRO A 140 10.72 -10.44 -4.02
CA PRO A 140 10.70 -11.86 -3.62
C PRO A 140 10.72 -12.82 -4.80
N SER A 141 10.02 -12.50 -5.91
CA SER A 141 10.02 -13.35 -7.09
C SER A 141 11.38 -13.45 -7.77
N VAL A 142 12.18 -12.37 -7.71
CA VAL A 142 13.57 -12.37 -8.20
C VAL A 142 14.45 -13.30 -7.36
N GLY A 143 14.33 -13.22 -6.02
CA GLY A 143 15.04 -14.11 -5.11
C GLY A 143 14.69 -15.60 -5.34
N GLU A 144 13.40 -15.91 -5.49
CA GLU A 144 12.95 -17.27 -5.81
C GLU A 144 13.50 -17.76 -7.15
N GLU A 145 13.53 -16.93 -8.18
CA GLU A 145 14.09 -17.28 -9.48
C GLU A 145 15.60 -17.54 -9.39
N CYS A 146 16.32 -16.68 -8.65
CA CYS A 146 17.75 -16.88 -8.41
C CYS A 146 18.05 -18.20 -7.71
N LEU A 147 17.30 -18.55 -6.66
CA LEU A 147 17.43 -19.80 -5.93
C LEU A 147 17.09 -21.03 -6.79
N LYS A 148 16.08 -20.97 -7.65
CA LYS A 148 15.76 -22.05 -8.60
C LYS A 148 16.90 -22.34 -9.55
N LEU A 149 17.59 -21.31 -10.03
CA LEU A 149 18.74 -21.43 -10.93
C LEU A 149 20.02 -21.87 -10.18
N ASN A 150 20.14 -21.49 -8.93
CA ASN A 150 21.34 -21.65 -8.11
C ASN A 150 20.98 -22.13 -6.69
N PRO A 151 20.64 -23.41 -6.48
CA PRO A 151 20.14 -23.89 -5.18
C PRO A 151 21.12 -23.74 -4.01
N ASP A 152 22.41 -23.68 -4.30
CA ASP A 152 23.49 -23.62 -3.29
C ASP A 152 23.92 -22.15 -3.00
N ILE A 153 23.33 -21.15 -3.68
CA ILE A 153 23.72 -19.77 -3.51
C ILE A 153 23.25 -19.25 -2.14
N LYS A 154 24.06 -18.43 -1.51
CA LYS A 154 23.76 -17.80 -0.22
C LYS A 154 23.95 -16.29 -0.33
N CYS A 155 23.12 -15.54 0.36
CA CYS A 155 23.35 -14.11 0.55
C CYS A 155 24.68 -13.87 1.26
N ALA A 156 25.33 -12.75 0.96
CA ALA A 156 26.54 -12.33 1.65
C ALA A 156 26.24 -11.93 3.11
N GLU A 157 27.24 -12.03 3.95
CA GLU A 157 27.19 -11.50 5.32
C GLU A 157 28.29 -10.44 5.50
N PRO A 158 27.93 -9.23 5.95
CA PRO A 158 26.56 -8.75 6.25
C PRO A 158 25.68 -8.71 5.00
N HIS A 159 24.36 -8.91 5.19
CA HIS A 159 23.39 -8.84 4.10
C HIS A 159 23.42 -7.45 3.46
N TYR A 160 23.46 -7.41 2.14
CA TYR A 160 23.45 -6.16 1.39
C TYR A 160 22.59 -6.30 0.14
N GLU A 161 21.49 -5.58 0.15
CA GLU A 161 20.48 -5.55 -0.89
C GLU A 161 20.10 -4.10 -1.18
N PHE A 162 19.97 -3.74 -2.44
CA PHE A 162 19.58 -2.40 -2.83
C PHE A 162 18.89 -2.35 -4.19
N CYS A 163 18.07 -1.32 -4.35
CA CYS A 163 17.49 -0.94 -5.63
C CYS A 163 18.12 0.33 -6.19
N GLU A 164 18.19 0.39 -7.50
CA GLU A 164 18.58 1.56 -8.29
C GLU A 164 17.44 1.89 -9.26
N TYR A 165 17.28 3.17 -9.59
CA TYR A 165 16.30 3.67 -10.55
C TYR A 165 17.03 4.28 -11.77
N PRO A 166 17.26 3.48 -12.84
CA PRO A 166 18.15 3.86 -13.95
C PRO A 166 17.64 5.01 -14.83
N ASP A 167 16.34 5.32 -14.81
CA ASP A 167 15.77 6.35 -15.70
C ASP A 167 16.26 7.77 -15.38
N GLY A 168 16.72 8.02 -14.16
CA GLY A 168 17.23 9.34 -13.76
C GLY A 168 16.15 10.43 -13.63
N GLU A 169 14.89 10.05 -13.69
CA GLU A 169 13.71 10.92 -13.50
C GLU A 169 12.65 10.21 -12.65
N TYR A 170 11.83 10.98 -11.95
CA TYR A 170 10.68 10.44 -11.22
C TYR A 170 9.56 10.11 -12.20
N LYS A 171 8.98 8.91 -12.05
CA LYS A 171 7.81 8.45 -12.81
C LYS A 171 6.75 7.92 -11.87
N GLU A 172 5.49 8.22 -12.15
CA GLU A 172 4.36 7.66 -11.42
C GLU A 172 3.99 6.24 -11.90
N THR A 173 4.29 5.95 -13.17
CA THR A 173 4.06 4.67 -13.83
C THR A 173 5.24 4.28 -14.71
N ASP A 174 5.32 3.02 -15.09
CA ASP A 174 6.38 2.47 -15.93
C ASP A 174 7.78 2.75 -15.38
N ILE A 175 7.93 2.45 -14.09
CA ILE A 175 9.11 2.72 -13.27
C ILE A 175 10.17 1.67 -13.57
N ARG A 176 11.29 2.08 -14.14
CA ARG A 176 12.43 1.19 -14.35
C ARG A 176 13.21 1.03 -13.06
N ILE A 177 13.33 -0.21 -12.60
CA ILE A 177 14.02 -0.55 -11.36
C ILE A 177 15.02 -1.66 -11.60
N ARG A 178 16.17 -1.57 -10.93
CA ARG A 178 17.18 -2.62 -10.86
C ARG A 178 17.38 -3.03 -9.40
N HIS A 179 17.08 -4.28 -9.10
CA HIS A 179 17.37 -4.91 -7.83
C HIS A 179 18.74 -5.56 -7.87
N ASN A 180 19.50 -5.43 -6.78
CA ASN A 180 20.81 -6.03 -6.61
C ASN A 180 20.89 -6.64 -5.21
N GLU A 181 21.38 -7.86 -5.12
CA GLU A 181 21.62 -8.53 -3.84
C GLU A 181 22.99 -9.20 -3.82
N ALA A 182 23.74 -8.96 -2.75
CA ALA A 182 25.07 -9.50 -2.57
C ALA A 182 25.02 -10.98 -2.20
N VAL A 183 25.88 -11.77 -2.87
CA VAL A 183 25.95 -13.22 -2.71
C VAL A 183 27.38 -13.70 -2.52
N THR A 184 27.52 -14.93 -1.99
CA THR A 184 28.82 -15.50 -1.64
C THR A 184 29.63 -16.00 -2.85
N MET A 185 28.99 -16.21 -4.01
CA MET A 185 29.61 -16.78 -5.20
C MET A 185 28.91 -16.35 -6.48
N MET A 186 29.64 -16.40 -7.60
CA MET A 186 29.04 -16.24 -8.92
C MET A 186 28.12 -17.41 -9.23
N GLY A 187 26.92 -17.11 -9.69
CA GLY A 187 25.92 -18.10 -10.08
C GLY A 187 25.67 -18.13 -11.59
N ARG A 188 24.68 -18.91 -11.99
CA ARG A 188 24.17 -18.96 -13.36
C ARG A 188 23.08 -17.89 -13.53
N GLY A 189 23.20 -17.08 -14.56
CA GLY A 189 22.17 -16.13 -14.97
C GLY A 189 21.23 -16.70 -16.04
N ASN A 190 20.17 -15.93 -16.32
CA ASN A 190 19.26 -16.11 -17.44
C ASN A 190 18.86 -14.76 -18.04
N GLU A 191 17.77 -14.70 -18.79
CA GLU A 191 17.28 -13.42 -19.37
C GLU A 191 16.85 -12.39 -18.29
N LYS A 192 16.50 -12.86 -17.08
CA LYS A 192 16.03 -12.00 -15.97
C LYS A 192 17.10 -11.71 -14.93
N ILE A 193 18.04 -12.62 -14.73
CA ILE A 193 19.04 -12.55 -13.68
C ILE A 193 20.45 -12.56 -14.29
N SER A 194 21.24 -11.60 -13.89
CA SER A 194 22.65 -11.48 -14.23
C SER A 194 23.51 -11.42 -12.97
N PHE A 195 24.75 -11.93 -13.06
CA PHE A 195 25.72 -11.84 -11.98
C PHE A 195 26.85 -10.92 -12.39
N ARG A 196 27.30 -10.10 -11.47
CA ARG A 196 28.43 -9.19 -11.69
C ARG A 196 29.24 -8.95 -10.41
N ILE A 197 30.48 -8.50 -10.58
CA ILE A 197 31.25 -7.95 -9.48
C ILE A 197 30.91 -6.47 -9.37
N LEU A 198 30.40 -6.07 -8.21
CA LEU A 198 30.18 -4.67 -7.86
C LEU A 198 31.53 -4.12 -7.33
N PRO A 199 32.11 -3.09 -7.96
CA PRO A 199 33.38 -2.52 -7.49
C PRO A 199 33.18 -1.85 -6.12
N PRO A 200 34.27 -1.69 -5.34
CA PRO A 200 34.20 -0.96 -4.08
C PRO A 200 33.77 0.49 -4.34
N ALA A 201 32.98 1.02 -3.41
CA ALA A 201 32.47 2.39 -3.55
C ALA A 201 32.52 3.13 -2.22
N LYS A 202 32.83 4.41 -2.26
CA LYS A 202 32.60 5.34 -1.16
C LYS A 202 31.20 5.93 -1.32
N VAL A 203 30.40 5.91 -0.25
CA VAL A 203 29.04 6.43 -0.30
C VAL A 203 28.77 7.36 0.86
N LEU A 204 27.96 8.38 0.65
CA LEU A 204 27.24 9.07 1.70
C LEU A 204 25.99 8.26 2.01
N SER A 205 25.69 8.05 3.27
CA SER A 205 24.57 7.26 3.75
C SER A 205 23.68 8.09 4.66
N ILE A 206 22.37 7.97 4.47
CA ILE A 206 21.34 8.62 5.25
C ILE A 206 20.18 7.66 5.45
N PHE A 207 19.55 7.69 6.64
CA PHE A 207 18.39 6.87 6.92
C PHE A 207 17.11 7.69 6.85
N HIS A 208 16.16 7.24 6.03
CA HIS A 208 14.79 7.76 5.96
C HIS A 208 13.87 6.82 6.73
N ARG A 209 13.11 7.37 7.67
CA ARG A 209 12.07 6.64 8.39
C ARG A 209 10.70 7.14 7.96
N GLY A 210 9.79 6.21 7.65
CA GLY A 210 8.43 6.52 7.25
C GLY A 210 8.08 6.14 5.82
N LEU A 211 6.98 6.69 5.31
CA LEU A 211 6.48 6.42 3.96
C LEU A 211 7.48 6.77 2.86
N TYR A 212 7.51 5.96 1.84
CA TYR A 212 8.33 6.20 0.64
C TYR A 212 7.95 7.50 -0.10
N ASP A 213 6.70 7.98 0.03
CA ASP A 213 6.24 9.24 -0.55
C ASP A 213 7.04 10.46 -0.06
N ASN A 214 7.64 10.35 1.12
CA ASN A 214 8.44 11.41 1.75
C ASN A 214 9.96 11.23 1.55
N ILE A 215 10.40 10.21 0.81
CA ILE A 215 11.82 9.88 0.62
C ILE A 215 12.59 11.00 -0.10
N GLY A 216 11.88 11.82 -0.89
CA GLY A 216 12.43 12.97 -1.60
C GLY A 216 13.13 13.98 -0.68
N ASP A 217 12.70 14.12 0.58
CA ASP A 217 13.35 15.02 1.54
C ASP A 217 14.70 14.50 1.98
N ALA A 218 14.86 13.18 2.13
CA ALA A 218 16.14 12.56 2.42
C ALA A 218 17.12 12.74 1.24
N TYR A 219 16.63 12.61 0.01
CA TYR A 219 17.42 12.91 -1.18
C TYR A 219 17.85 14.38 -1.23
N ALA A 220 16.93 15.31 -0.99
CA ALA A 220 17.27 16.74 -0.96
C ALA A 220 18.31 17.06 0.11
N TYR A 221 18.20 16.42 1.28
CA TYR A 221 19.16 16.63 2.37
C TYR A 221 20.55 16.08 2.04
N ILE A 222 20.66 14.83 1.57
CA ILE A 222 21.95 14.21 1.26
C ILE A 222 22.66 14.93 0.09
N MET A 223 21.90 15.37 -0.92
CA MET A 223 22.45 16.15 -2.05
C MET A 223 22.98 17.52 -1.61
N LYS A 224 22.22 18.23 -0.78
CA LYS A 224 22.65 19.50 -0.18
C LYS A 224 23.92 19.32 0.67
N TYR A 225 23.98 18.24 1.47
CA TYR A 225 25.16 17.91 2.25
C TYR A 225 26.37 17.63 1.37
N ALA A 226 26.18 16.87 0.29
CA ALA A 226 27.24 16.60 -0.68
C ALA A 226 27.79 17.89 -1.29
N GLU A 227 26.93 18.81 -1.74
CA GLU A 227 27.32 20.11 -2.28
C GLU A 227 28.11 20.95 -1.26
N GLN A 228 27.60 21.06 -0.01
CA GLN A 228 28.23 21.86 1.05
C GLN A 228 29.61 21.33 1.45
N ASN A 229 29.86 20.03 1.31
CA ASN A 229 31.12 19.37 1.67
C ASN A 229 31.99 19.04 0.44
N ASN A 230 31.65 19.56 -0.75
CA ASN A 230 32.36 19.37 -1.99
C ASN A 230 32.52 17.90 -2.44
N TYR A 231 31.57 17.02 -2.08
CA TYR A 231 31.50 15.68 -2.64
C TYR A 231 30.87 15.70 -4.04
N LYS A 232 31.38 14.83 -4.91
CA LYS A 232 30.84 14.67 -6.26
C LYS A 232 30.10 13.35 -6.35
N PRO A 233 28.77 13.36 -6.65
CA PRO A 233 28.04 12.11 -6.90
C PRO A 233 28.66 11.31 -8.06
N ALA A 234 28.82 10.01 -7.87
CA ALA A 234 29.50 9.10 -8.79
C ALA A 234 28.64 7.87 -9.12
N GLY A 235 27.49 8.09 -9.69
CA GLY A 235 26.57 7.03 -10.10
C GLY A 235 25.15 7.18 -9.57
N LEU A 236 24.36 6.12 -9.70
CA LEU A 236 22.99 6.08 -9.22
C LEU A 236 22.96 5.94 -7.70
N ALA A 237 22.05 6.64 -7.05
CA ALA A 237 21.75 6.41 -5.66
C ALA A 237 21.15 5.01 -5.46
N ARG A 238 21.42 4.42 -4.30
CA ARG A 238 20.96 3.09 -3.91
C ARG A 238 19.97 3.23 -2.78
N GLU A 239 18.85 2.54 -2.87
CA GLU A 239 17.84 2.42 -1.81
C GLU A 239 17.91 1.02 -1.21
N CYS A 240 18.35 0.95 0.05
CA CYS A 240 18.39 -0.30 0.82
C CYS A 240 17.18 -0.32 1.76
N TYR A 241 16.25 -1.22 1.55
CA TYR A 241 15.04 -1.35 2.35
C TYR A 241 15.32 -2.21 3.60
N ILE A 242 15.76 -1.55 4.70
CA ILE A 242 16.17 -2.23 5.95
C ILE A 242 14.97 -2.83 6.67
N ASP A 243 13.97 -1.98 6.96
CA ASP A 243 12.66 -2.37 7.46
C ASP A 243 11.61 -1.82 6.50
N GLY A 244 10.94 -2.67 5.80
CA GLY A 244 9.96 -2.28 4.81
C GLY A 244 8.63 -3.00 5.01
N ILE A 245 7.82 -2.88 3.99
CA ILE A 245 6.50 -3.52 3.89
C ILE A 245 6.52 -5.05 4.11
N TRP A 246 7.68 -5.71 4.00
CA TRP A 246 7.83 -7.15 4.25
C TRP A 246 7.99 -7.50 5.72
N HIS A 247 8.40 -6.51 6.58
CA HIS A 247 8.78 -6.75 7.97
C HIS A 247 7.95 -5.96 8.97
N LYS A 248 7.31 -4.85 8.53
CA LYS A 248 6.61 -3.91 9.40
C LYS A 248 5.24 -3.58 8.84
N GLU A 249 4.22 -3.67 9.70
CA GLU A 249 2.83 -3.34 9.33
C GLU A 249 2.60 -1.82 9.29
N SER A 250 3.27 -1.08 10.17
CA SER A 250 3.12 0.37 10.28
C SER A 250 4.14 1.10 9.40
N PRO A 251 3.68 1.97 8.48
CA PRO A 251 4.57 2.75 7.63
C PRO A 251 5.57 3.64 8.39
N GLU A 252 5.22 4.09 9.61
CA GLU A 252 6.09 4.89 10.46
C GLU A 252 7.33 4.12 10.94
N GLU A 253 7.28 2.77 10.90
CA GLU A 253 8.40 1.91 11.27
C GLU A 253 9.30 1.56 10.09
N TRP A 254 8.90 1.87 8.85
CA TRP A 254 9.71 1.60 7.67
C TRP A 254 11.00 2.39 7.72
N LEU A 255 12.10 1.74 7.37
CA LEU A 255 13.44 2.30 7.39
C LEU A 255 14.14 2.00 6.08
N THR A 256 14.47 3.05 5.34
CA THR A 256 15.23 2.97 4.09
C THR A 256 16.56 3.68 4.26
N GLU A 257 17.64 3.00 3.95
CA GLU A 257 18.94 3.65 3.81
C GLU A 257 19.11 4.12 2.36
N ILE A 258 19.38 5.41 2.18
CA ILE A 258 19.78 5.98 0.88
C ILE A 258 21.30 6.08 0.88
N GLN A 259 21.93 5.48 -0.10
CA GLN A 259 23.37 5.57 -0.31
C GLN A 259 23.65 6.32 -1.62
N LEU A 260 24.35 7.44 -1.52
CA LEU A 260 24.79 8.23 -2.65
C LEU A 260 26.28 7.92 -2.91
N PRO A 261 26.64 7.20 -4.00
CA PRO A 261 28.02 6.98 -4.36
C PRO A 261 28.73 8.32 -4.65
N ILE A 262 29.96 8.46 -4.18
CA ILE A 262 30.78 9.70 -4.30
C ILE A 262 32.18 9.39 -4.75
N GLU A 263 32.82 10.39 -5.44
CA GLU A 263 34.22 10.41 -5.73
C GLU A 263 35.05 11.03 -4.61
#